data_0da17f378e37c8c9fbb29f792faa3654
#
_entry.id   0da17f378e37c8c9fbb29f792faa3654
#
_cell.length_a   1.000
_cell.length_b   1.000
_cell.length_c   1.000
_cell.angle_alpha   90.00
_cell.angle_beta   90.00
_cell.angle_gamma   90.00
#
_symmetry.space_group_name_H-M   'P 1'
#
loop_
_entity.id
_entity.type
_entity.pdbx_description
1 polymer ?
#
loop_
_entity_poly.entity_id
_entity_poly.type
_entity_poly.pdbx_seq_one_letter_code
_entity_poly.pdbx_strand_id
1 'polypeptide(L)'
;AKYIINPAGFTRQQSLDMCAQCHGGRMRNIKPPFSFKPGDTLHKFFMQFPFMNSGGIDVHGNQLGLLDKSKCFLSSSTMTCVTCHSPHDDNRGNLALYSERCMTCHNKEHGTFCKINPNLVSNITSNCIDCHMPKQSSKAIVMQLQNSKEPIGQLLRTHLIAVYNDKTNKFVR
;
A
#
# COMPACT_ATOMS: atom_id res chain seq x y z
N ALA A 1 -13.86 -8.88 -26.33
CA ALA A 1 -14.84 -7.79 -26.58
C ALA A 1 -14.10 -6.58 -27.12
N LYS A 2 -14.66 -5.87 -28.10
CA LYS A 2 -13.99 -4.76 -28.83
C LYS A 2 -13.63 -3.56 -27.94
N TYR A 3 -14.34 -3.40 -26.81
CA TYR A 3 -14.24 -2.23 -25.94
C TYR A 3 -13.83 -2.55 -24.49
N ILE A 4 -13.46 -3.81 -24.22
CA ILE A 4 -13.03 -4.26 -22.90
C ILE A 4 -11.57 -4.65 -23.00
N ILE A 5 -10.74 -4.01 -22.17
CA ILE A 5 -9.32 -4.35 -22.05
C ILE A 5 -9.19 -5.35 -20.88
N ASN A 6 -8.66 -6.54 -21.18
CA ASN A 6 -8.40 -7.55 -20.15
C ASN A 6 -7.04 -7.28 -19.50
N PRO A 7 -6.97 -6.94 -18.20
CA PRO A 7 -5.70 -6.66 -17.52
C PRO A 7 -4.84 -7.91 -17.25
N ALA A 8 -5.37 -9.12 -17.48
CA ALA A 8 -4.61 -10.37 -17.27
C ALA A 8 -3.33 -10.48 -18.12
N GLY A 9 -3.28 -9.77 -19.26
CA GLY A 9 -2.10 -9.71 -20.13
C GLY A 9 -1.17 -8.53 -19.84
N PHE A 10 -1.39 -7.75 -18.80
CA PHE A 10 -0.59 -6.58 -18.49
C PHE A 10 0.79 -6.97 -17.96
N THR A 11 1.80 -6.18 -18.34
CA THR A 11 3.08 -6.17 -17.65
C THR A 11 2.89 -5.70 -16.19
N ARG A 12 3.88 -5.96 -15.33
CA ARG A 12 3.89 -5.45 -13.96
C ARG A 12 3.66 -3.93 -13.93
N GLN A 13 4.37 -3.18 -14.78
CA GLN A 13 4.26 -1.72 -14.81
C GLN A 13 2.87 -1.26 -15.25
N GLN A 14 2.29 -1.85 -16.28
CA GLN A 14 0.93 -1.53 -16.72
C GLN A 14 -0.11 -1.79 -15.63
N SER A 15 0.05 -2.88 -14.87
CA SER A 15 -0.83 -3.19 -13.73
C SER A 15 -0.69 -2.16 -12.61
N LEU A 16 0.53 -1.70 -12.33
CA LEU A 16 0.79 -0.66 -11.35
C LEU A 16 0.25 0.69 -11.82
N ASP A 17 0.48 1.05 -13.08
CA ASP A 17 0.06 2.32 -13.68
C ASP A 17 -1.46 2.49 -13.66
N MET A 18 -2.21 1.41 -13.87
CA MET A 18 -3.67 1.42 -13.80
C MET A 18 -4.16 1.82 -12.39
N CYS A 19 -3.56 1.29 -11.35
CA CYS A 19 -3.91 1.64 -9.97
C CYS A 19 -3.35 3.01 -9.56
N ALA A 20 -2.15 3.33 -10.04
CA ALA A 20 -1.44 4.56 -9.70
C ALA A 20 -2.15 5.81 -10.21
N GLN A 21 -3.00 5.73 -11.23
CA GLN A 21 -3.82 6.85 -11.68
C GLN A 21 -4.59 7.51 -10.51
N CYS A 22 -5.04 6.72 -9.53
CA CYS A 22 -5.73 7.22 -8.34
C CYS A 22 -4.89 7.08 -7.06
N HIS A 23 -3.97 6.10 -7.01
CA HIS A 23 -3.21 5.73 -5.82
C HIS A 23 -1.70 6.03 -5.92
N GLY A 24 -1.27 6.78 -6.94
CA GLY A 24 0.12 7.15 -7.20
C GLY A 24 0.54 8.53 -6.69
N GLY A 25 -0.30 9.18 -5.87
CA GLY A 25 -0.02 10.49 -5.32
C GLY A 25 -0.56 11.63 -6.18
N ARG A 26 -0.03 12.83 -5.96
CA ARG A 26 -0.49 14.04 -6.66
C ARG A 26 0.04 14.05 -8.09
N MET A 27 -0.85 14.20 -9.05
CA MET A 27 -0.53 14.24 -10.48
C MET A 27 -1.23 15.40 -11.17
N ARG A 28 -0.60 15.88 -12.26
CA ARG A 28 -1.19 16.83 -13.20
C ARG A 28 -1.27 16.22 -14.58
N ASN A 29 -2.37 16.40 -15.27
CA ASN A 29 -2.53 15.96 -16.64
C ASN A 29 -1.53 16.69 -17.57
N ILE A 30 -0.83 15.95 -18.42
CA ILE A 30 -0.01 16.46 -19.53
C ILE A 30 -0.63 16.10 -20.88
N LYS A 31 -1.68 15.31 -20.87
CA LYS A 31 -2.56 14.98 -22.00
C LYS A 31 -4.00 15.38 -21.64
N PRO A 32 -4.90 15.49 -22.64
CA PRO A 32 -6.31 15.78 -22.37
C PRO A 32 -6.91 14.83 -21.32
N PRO A 33 -7.80 15.32 -20.45
CA PRO A 33 -8.51 14.48 -19.49
C PRO A 33 -9.14 13.25 -20.18
N PHE A 34 -9.18 12.12 -19.47
CA PHE A 34 -9.74 10.84 -19.94
C PHE A 34 -9.05 10.21 -21.16
N SER A 35 -7.86 10.69 -21.55
CA SER A 35 -7.09 10.09 -22.65
C SER A 35 -6.30 8.84 -22.23
N PHE A 36 -5.98 8.66 -20.95
CA PHE A 36 -5.34 7.46 -20.41
C PHE A 36 -6.28 6.26 -20.48
N LYS A 37 -5.78 5.15 -20.96
CA LYS A 37 -6.51 3.88 -21.03
C LYS A 37 -5.75 2.80 -20.24
N PRO A 38 -6.44 1.82 -19.64
CA PRO A 38 -5.78 0.66 -19.02
C PRO A 38 -4.78 0.02 -19.99
N GLY A 39 -3.55 -0.19 -19.54
CA GLY A 39 -2.46 -0.69 -20.37
C GLY A 39 -1.54 0.37 -20.95
N ASP A 40 -1.92 1.64 -20.88
CA ASP A 40 -1.03 2.75 -21.23
C ASP A 40 0.05 2.96 -20.14
N THR A 41 1.08 3.71 -20.50
CA THR A 41 2.15 4.10 -19.57
C THR A 41 1.82 5.43 -18.89
N LEU A 42 1.65 5.43 -17.59
CA LEU A 42 1.11 6.55 -16.81
C LEU A 42 1.87 7.87 -17.02
N HIS A 43 3.21 7.85 -16.99
CA HIS A 43 4.02 9.05 -17.12
C HIS A 43 3.91 9.76 -18.48
N LYS A 44 3.33 9.10 -19.52
CA LYS A 44 3.03 9.74 -20.81
C LYS A 44 1.78 10.62 -20.75
N PHE A 45 0.96 10.47 -19.72
CA PHE A 45 -0.31 11.17 -19.57
C PHE A 45 -0.34 12.09 -18.36
N PHE A 46 0.47 11.77 -17.33
CA PHE A 46 0.50 12.50 -16.09
C PHE A 46 1.94 12.82 -15.66
N MET A 47 2.12 14.02 -15.14
CA MET A 47 3.31 14.42 -14.41
C MET A 47 3.04 14.20 -12.91
N GLN A 48 3.87 13.35 -12.29
CA GLN A 48 3.84 13.15 -10.84
C GLN A 48 4.62 14.28 -10.14
N PHE A 49 4.05 14.80 -9.07
CA PHE A 49 4.75 15.73 -8.22
C PHE A 49 5.35 14.97 -7.03
N PRO A 50 6.68 15.01 -6.83
CA PRO A 50 7.25 14.52 -5.60
C PRO A 50 6.63 15.28 -4.42
N PHE A 51 6.29 14.57 -3.36
CA PHE A 51 5.81 15.21 -2.14
C PHE A 51 6.93 16.07 -1.56
N MET A 52 6.81 17.37 -1.72
CA MET A 52 7.76 18.38 -1.26
C MET A 52 7.61 18.74 0.23
N ASN A 53 6.97 17.89 1.02
CA ASN A 53 6.83 18.12 2.45
C ASN A 53 7.97 17.46 3.22
N SER A 54 8.55 18.19 4.15
CA SER A 54 9.60 17.75 5.09
C SER A 54 9.29 16.51 5.92
N GLY A 55 8.09 15.93 5.77
CA GLY A 55 7.63 14.74 6.49
C GLY A 55 7.57 13.44 5.67
N GLY A 56 8.02 13.44 4.41
CA GLY A 56 7.95 12.26 3.55
C GLY A 56 6.59 12.07 2.87
N ILE A 57 6.33 10.84 2.39
CA ILE A 57 5.08 10.48 1.70
C ILE A 57 3.97 10.29 2.73
N ASP A 58 2.86 11.03 2.58
CA ASP A 58 1.68 10.84 3.42
C ASP A 58 1.02 9.48 3.16
N VAL A 59 0.41 8.93 4.20
CA VAL A 59 -0.30 7.64 4.13
C VAL A 59 -1.57 7.70 3.30
N HIS A 60 -2.04 8.90 2.96
CA HIS A 60 -3.21 9.11 2.11
C HIS A 60 -2.81 9.39 0.66
N GLY A 61 -3.48 8.72 -0.28
CA GLY A 61 -3.43 9.02 -1.70
C GLY A 61 -2.17 8.61 -2.46
N ASN A 62 -1.14 8.08 -1.79
CA ASN A 62 0.09 7.64 -2.45
C ASN A 62 0.57 6.27 -1.97
N GLN A 63 -0.31 5.29 -2.10
CA GLN A 63 -0.04 3.91 -1.70
C GLN A 63 1.10 3.30 -2.52
N LEU A 64 1.16 3.58 -3.83
CA LEU A 64 2.25 3.10 -4.67
C LEU A 64 3.60 3.68 -4.23
N GLY A 65 3.69 4.99 -4.01
CA GLY A 65 4.94 5.63 -3.58
C GLY A 65 5.44 5.15 -2.20
N LEU A 66 4.55 4.70 -1.32
CA LEU A 66 4.91 4.05 -0.06
C LEU A 66 5.37 2.61 -0.30
N LEU A 67 4.66 1.87 -1.16
CA LEU A 67 5.00 0.48 -1.50
C LEU A 67 6.35 0.39 -2.20
N ASP A 68 6.66 1.33 -3.08
CA ASP A 68 7.94 1.42 -3.81
C ASP A 68 9.18 1.54 -2.89
N LYS A 69 8.99 1.90 -1.62
CA LYS A 69 10.05 1.93 -0.60
C LYS A 69 10.16 0.62 0.19
N SER A 70 9.27 -0.31 -0.03
CA SER A 70 9.24 -1.59 0.69
C SER A 70 10.22 -2.58 0.09
N LYS A 71 11.07 -3.19 0.92
CA LYS A 71 12.11 -4.13 0.45
C LYS A 71 11.52 -5.32 -0.32
N CYS A 72 10.40 -5.89 0.16
CA CYS A 72 9.73 -7.00 -0.52
C CYS A 72 9.25 -6.62 -1.92
N PHE A 73 8.71 -5.41 -2.10
CA PHE A 73 8.29 -4.91 -3.41
C PHE A 73 9.48 -4.69 -4.36
N LEU A 74 10.57 -4.10 -3.85
CA LEU A 74 11.80 -3.86 -4.62
C LEU A 74 12.47 -5.17 -5.03
N SER A 75 12.40 -6.20 -4.19
CA SER A 75 12.99 -7.52 -4.45
C SER A 75 12.12 -8.42 -5.34
N SER A 76 10.86 -8.03 -5.60
CA SER A 76 9.93 -8.82 -6.42
C SER A 76 9.82 -8.24 -7.82
N SER A 77 9.97 -9.10 -8.84
CA SER A 77 9.72 -8.74 -10.23
C SER A 77 8.24 -8.84 -10.64
N THR A 78 7.40 -9.46 -9.81
CA THR A 78 6.01 -9.80 -10.14
C THR A 78 4.97 -9.13 -9.24
N MET A 79 5.35 -8.65 -8.07
CA MET A 79 4.40 -8.05 -7.11
C MET A 79 3.73 -6.80 -7.70
N THR A 80 2.40 -6.78 -7.62
CA THR A 80 1.54 -5.66 -7.99
C THR A 80 0.49 -5.42 -6.90
N CYS A 81 -0.40 -4.46 -7.09
CA CYS A 81 -1.50 -4.20 -6.15
C CYS A 81 -2.42 -5.42 -5.99
N VAL A 82 -2.66 -6.16 -7.09
CA VAL A 82 -3.52 -7.35 -7.08
C VAL A 82 -2.89 -8.58 -6.42
N THR A 83 -1.61 -8.53 -6.10
CA THR A 83 -0.97 -9.57 -5.27
C THR A 83 -1.64 -9.64 -3.88
N CYS A 84 -2.08 -8.50 -3.36
CA CYS A 84 -2.71 -8.40 -2.05
C CYS A 84 -4.20 -8.05 -2.13
N HIS A 85 -4.62 -7.26 -3.13
CA HIS A 85 -5.98 -6.76 -3.27
C HIS A 85 -6.73 -7.45 -4.42
N SER A 86 -8.00 -7.81 -4.19
CA SER A 86 -8.93 -8.13 -5.27
C SER A 86 -9.67 -6.84 -5.66
N PRO A 87 -9.69 -6.45 -6.95
CA PRO A 87 -10.47 -5.28 -7.37
C PRO A 87 -11.99 -5.54 -7.39
N HIS A 88 -12.42 -6.79 -7.18
CA HIS A 88 -13.82 -7.21 -7.24
C HIS A 88 -14.42 -7.52 -5.87
N ASP A 89 -13.59 -7.63 -4.81
CA ASP A 89 -14.03 -8.01 -3.49
C ASP A 89 -13.69 -6.93 -2.46
N ASP A 90 -14.62 -6.66 -1.56
CA ASP A 90 -14.36 -5.83 -0.38
C ASP A 90 -13.84 -6.71 0.77
N ASN A 91 -12.53 -6.87 0.84
CA ASN A 91 -11.83 -7.59 1.90
C ASN A 91 -11.30 -6.65 3.01
N ARG A 92 -11.83 -5.43 3.10
CA ARG A 92 -11.39 -4.45 4.09
C ARG A 92 -11.47 -5.01 5.51
N GLY A 93 -10.36 -4.91 6.26
CA GLY A 93 -10.30 -5.40 7.64
C GLY A 93 -10.02 -6.89 7.80
N ASN A 94 -9.99 -7.67 6.73
CA ASN A 94 -9.66 -9.10 6.79
C ASN A 94 -8.14 -9.32 6.92
N LEU A 95 -7.62 -9.14 8.16
CA LEU A 95 -6.18 -9.23 8.44
C LEU A 95 -5.62 -10.63 8.16
N ALA A 96 -6.41 -11.67 8.39
CA ALA A 96 -6.01 -13.06 8.13
C ALA A 96 -5.73 -13.29 6.63
N LEU A 97 -6.66 -12.89 5.77
CA LEU A 97 -6.51 -12.99 4.32
C LEU A 97 -5.25 -12.25 3.83
N TYR A 98 -5.05 -11.02 4.28
CA TYR A 98 -3.85 -10.27 3.89
C TYR A 98 -2.56 -10.90 4.45
N SER A 99 -2.60 -11.49 5.63
CA SER A 99 -1.46 -12.22 6.19
C SER A 99 -1.12 -13.47 5.37
N GLU A 100 -2.12 -14.20 4.88
CA GLU A 100 -1.93 -15.31 3.95
C GLU A 100 -1.18 -14.85 2.69
N ARG A 101 -1.53 -13.67 2.14
CA ARG A 101 -0.79 -13.09 0.99
C ARG A 101 0.67 -12.78 1.33
N CYS A 102 0.97 -12.36 2.54
CA CYS A 102 2.36 -12.19 2.98
C CYS A 102 3.09 -13.53 3.07
N MET A 103 2.41 -14.56 3.60
CA MET A 103 2.98 -15.88 3.80
C MET A 103 3.22 -16.68 2.51
N THR A 104 2.73 -16.25 1.37
CA THR A 104 3.13 -16.86 0.08
C THR A 104 4.63 -16.73 -0.19
N CYS A 105 5.28 -15.68 0.37
CA CYS A 105 6.73 -15.45 0.26
C CYS A 105 7.43 -15.53 1.62
N HIS A 106 6.76 -15.10 2.71
CA HIS A 106 7.31 -15.05 4.07
C HIS A 106 6.86 -16.28 4.87
N ASN A 107 7.43 -17.43 4.58
CA ASN A 107 7.13 -18.69 5.26
C ASN A 107 8.39 -19.34 5.86
N LYS A 108 8.20 -20.41 6.64
CA LYS A 108 9.29 -21.13 7.29
C LYS A 108 10.19 -21.85 6.31
N GLU A 109 9.65 -22.37 5.20
CA GLU A 109 10.38 -23.11 4.18
C GLU A 109 11.41 -22.22 3.49
N HIS A 110 11.08 -20.95 3.24
CA HIS A 110 12.00 -19.96 2.65
C HIS A 110 12.89 -19.27 3.70
N GLY A 111 12.78 -19.60 4.98
CA GLY A 111 13.55 -18.97 6.06
C GLY A 111 13.27 -17.47 6.27
N THR A 112 12.19 -16.97 5.70
CA THR A 112 11.81 -15.54 5.69
C THR A 112 10.64 -15.22 6.62
N PHE A 113 10.19 -16.20 7.39
CA PHE A 113 9.11 -16.02 8.35
C PHE A 113 9.52 -15.08 9.49
N CYS A 114 8.52 -14.48 10.12
CA CYS A 114 8.70 -13.56 11.25
C CYS A 114 9.52 -14.22 12.38
N LYS A 115 10.57 -13.53 12.85
CA LYS A 115 11.51 -14.03 13.87
C LYS A 115 11.05 -13.73 15.31
N ILE A 116 9.90 -13.10 15.50
CA ILE A 116 9.35 -12.88 16.85
C ILE A 116 8.99 -14.22 17.47
N ASN A 117 9.27 -14.34 18.77
CA ASN A 117 8.89 -15.53 19.54
C ASN A 117 7.35 -15.72 19.47
N PRO A 118 6.85 -16.84 18.92
CA PRO A 118 5.41 -17.06 18.75
C PRO A 118 4.65 -17.12 20.08
N ASN A 119 5.33 -17.40 21.20
CA ASN A 119 4.71 -17.39 22.54
C ASN A 119 4.38 -15.97 23.03
N LEU A 120 4.96 -14.93 22.41
CA LEU A 120 4.71 -13.53 22.77
C LEU A 120 3.59 -12.90 21.93
N VAL A 121 3.19 -13.53 20.82
CA VAL A 121 2.17 -13.02 19.88
C VAL A 121 1.27 -14.17 19.46
N SER A 122 0.06 -14.21 20.01
CA SER A 122 -0.89 -15.32 19.80
C SER A 122 -1.38 -15.49 18.37
N ASN A 123 -1.29 -14.45 17.52
CA ASN A 123 -1.83 -14.43 16.16
C ASN A 123 -0.77 -14.10 15.08
N ILE A 124 0.46 -14.55 15.29
CA ILE A 124 1.62 -14.24 14.43
C ILE A 124 1.42 -14.62 12.96
N THR A 125 0.59 -15.63 12.66
CA THR A 125 0.31 -16.07 11.30
C THR A 125 -0.89 -15.38 10.65
N SER A 126 -1.76 -14.76 11.45
CA SER A 126 -3.02 -14.16 10.96
C SER A 126 -3.05 -12.65 11.07
N ASN A 127 -2.00 -12.01 11.61
CA ASN A 127 -1.92 -10.56 11.72
C ASN A 127 -0.50 -10.01 11.50
N CYS A 128 0.04 -10.19 10.32
CA CYS A 128 1.29 -9.53 9.90
C CYS A 128 1.12 -8.01 9.74
N ILE A 129 -0.11 -7.61 9.40
CA ILE A 129 -0.43 -6.26 8.92
C ILE A 129 -0.26 -5.20 10.02
N ASP A 130 -0.71 -5.47 11.25
CA ASP A 130 -0.66 -4.47 12.32
C ASP A 130 0.78 -4.12 12.72
N CYS A 131 1.71 -5.07 12.57
CA CYS A 131 3.12 -4.84 12.85
C CYS A 131 3.89 -4.24 11.68
N HIS A 132 3.63 -4.72 10.44
CA HIS A 132 4.43 -4.36 9.28
C HIS A 132 3.81 -3.25 8.41
N MET A 133 2.54 -2.93 8.60
CA MET A 133 1.78 -1.87 7.93
C MET A 133 0.92 -1.11 8.94
N PRO A 134 1.49 -0.50 9.99
CA PRO A 134 0.73 0.12 11.06
C PRO A 134 -0.13 1.29 10.55
N LYS A 135 -1.21 1.58 11.28
CA LYS A 135 -1.99 2.81 11.03
C LYS A 135 -1.17 4.02 11.45
N GLN A 136 -1.18 5.04 10.60
CA GLN A 136 -0.52 6.32 10.80
C GLN A 136 -1.52 7.45 10.57
N SER A 137 -1.32 8.56 11.26
CA SER A 137 -2.13 9.76 11.08
C SER A 137 -1.77 10.46 9.76
N SER A 138 -2.76 10.67 8.90
CA SER A 138 -2.59 11.49 7.70
C SER A 138 -2.41 12.95 8.09
N LYS A 139 -1.53 13.65 7.37
CA LYS A 139 -1.39 15.10 7.42
C LYS A 139 -2.15 15.78 6.28
N ALA A 140 -2.54 15.02 5.26
CA ALA A 140 -3.29 15.50 4.11
C ALA A 140 -4.81 15.48 4.35
N ILE A 141 -5.31 14.52 5.13
CA ILE A 141 -6.72 14.48 5.56
C ILE A 141 -6.78 14.68 7.05
N VAL A 142 -7.23 15.84 7.44
CA VAL A 142 -7.40 16.25 8.84
C VAL A 142 -8.82 16.74 9.10
N MET A 143 -9.33 16.49 10.30
CA MET A 143 -10.59 17.01 10.79
C MET A 143 -10.32 18.05 11.88
N GLN A 144 -10.94 19.22 11.77
CA GLN A 144 -10.93 20.21 12.83
C GLN A 144 -12.21 20.07 13.65
N LEU A 145 -12.09 19.65 14.88
CA LEU A 145 -13.22 19.63 15.80
C LEU A 145 -13.42 21.02 16.42
N GLN A 146 -14.67 21.40 16.66
CA GLN A 146 -15.03 22.75 17.13
C GLN A 146 -14.30 23.19 18.41
N ASN A 147 -13.99 22.25 19.30
CA ASN A 147 -13.35 22.52 20.59
C ASN A 147 -11.90 22.01 20.66
N SER A 148 -11.32 21.58 19.55
CA SER A 148 -9.94 21.10 19.49
C SER A 148 -9.02 22.22 19.01
N LYS A 149 -7.89 22.42 19.69
CA LYS A 149 -6.84 23.35 19.25
C LYS A 149 -6.07 22.82 18.04
N GLU A 150 -5.94 21.51 17.95
CA GLU A 150 -5.16 20.84 16.91
C GLU A 150 -6.05 19.99 16.00
N PRO A 151 -5.79 19.99 14.69
CA PRO A 151 -6.50 19.11 13.77
C PRO A 151 -6.15 17.64 14.04
N ILE A 152 -7.14 16.78 13.90
CA ILE A 152 -7.00 15.32 14.06
C ILE A 152 -6.84 14.69 12.67
N GLY A 153 -5.69 14.07 12.43
CA GLY A 153 -5.44 13.34 11.18
C GLY A 153 -6.20 12.01 11.12
N GLN A 154 -6.77 11.72 9.96
CA GLN A 154 -7.38 10.41 9.70
C GLN A 154 -6.34 9.30 9.83
N LEU A 155 -6.65 8.26 10.61
CA LEU A 155 -5.79 7.08 10.75
C LEU A 155 -5.94 6.16 9.55
N LEU A 156 -4.88 6.05 8.77
CA LEU A 156 -4.81 5.21 7.57
C LEU A 156 -3.64 4.23 7.67
N ARG A 157 -3.80 3.07 7.06
CA ARG A 157 -2.76 2.04 7.03
C ARG A 157 -1.68 2.40 6.01
N THR A 158 -0.43 2.42 6.46
CA THR A 158 0.70 2.65 5.55
C THR A 158 0.90 1.48 4.59
N HIS A 159 1.32 1.78 3.35
CA HIS A 159 1.80 0.79 2.38
C HIS A 159 3.34 0.69 2.34
N LEU A 160 4.04 1.42 3.19
CA LEU A 160 5.44 1.14 3.48
C LEU A 160 5.51 -0.11 4.37
N ILE A 161 5.84 -1.24 3.77
CA ILE A 161 5.98 -2.53 4.48
C ILE A 161 7.38 -2.59 5.07
N ALA A 162 7.46 -2.55 6.41
CA ALA A 162 8.72 -2.50 7.12
C ALA A 162 8.63 -3.15 8.50
N VAL A 163 9.75 -3.22 9.20
CA VAL A 163 9.78 -3.55 10.63
C VAL A 163 9.67 -2.25 11.43
N TYR A 164 8.65 -2.14 12.25
CA TYR A 164 8.38 -0.99 13.12
C TYR A 164 8.59 -1.41 14.56
N ASN A 165 9.78 -1.21 15.11
CA ASN A 165 10.17 -1.67 16.44
C ASN A 165 9.27 -1.15 17.56
N ASP A 166 8.79 0.09 17.45
CA ASP A 166 7.85 0.71 18.40
C ASP A 166 6.47 0.01 18.41
N LYS A 167 6.05 -0.54 17.27
CA LYS A 167 4.79 -1.31 17.16
C LYS A 167 4.97 -2.74 17.62
N THR A 168 6.09 -3.34 17.29
CA THR A 168 6.44 -4.71 17.73
C THR A 168 6.47 -4.80 19.24
N ASN A 169 7.04 -3.81 19.94
CA ASN A 169 7.13 -3.76 21.39
C ASN A 169 5.77 -3.64 22.10
N LYS A 170 4.71 -3.17 21.44
CA LYS A 170 3.34 -3.11 22.01
C LYS A 170 2.63 -4.46 22.04
N PHE A 171 3.03 -5.40 21.19
CA PHE A 171 2.45 -6.75 21.13
C PHE A 171 3.24 -7.77 21.95
N VAL A 172 4.36 -7.38 22.50
CA VAL A 172 5.28 -8.21 23.34
C VAL A 172 4.98 -8.04 24.83
N ARG A 173 3.87 -7.37 25.20
CA ARG A 173 3.46 -7.22 26.62
C ARG A 173 2.21 -8.02 26.92
#